data_47667c4bfa0da3d1d8509a07fec10884
#
_entry.id   47667c4bfa0da3d1d8509a07fec10884
#
_cell.length_a   1.000
_cell.length_b   1.000
_cell.length_c   1.000
_cell.angle_alpha   90.00
_cell.angle_beta   90.00
_cell.angle_gamma   90.00
#
_symmetry.space_group_name_H-M   'P 1'
#
loop_
_entity.id
_entity.type
_entity.pdbx_description
1 polymer ?
#
loop_
_entity_poly.entity_id
_entity_poly.type
_entity_poly.pdbx_seq_one_letter_code
_entity_poly.pdbx_strand_id
1 'polypeptide(L)'
;MNYLVLLRHGQSVWNKDNRFTGFKDVELSELGEKEAAEAGRALSHIHFDTVFTSTLKRAYNTAEIALAASGIHEDLKEDDEYKMTRHDDLRERDYGDLTGFNKDETREKFGDEQVHIWRRSYDVKPPGGECLKDVVERVKPYYEEHIKPLIDQGQNVLLAAHGNSLRAMMIILGEATPE
;
A
#
# COMPACT_ATOMS: atom_id res chain seq x y z
N MET A 1 19.17 16.72 -0.03
CA MET A 1 18.07 16.07 0.70
C MET A 1 17.29 15.19 -0.27
N ASN A 2 17.06 13.97 0.10
CA ASN A 2 16.25 13.04 -0.70
C ASN A 2 14.98 12.63 0.06
N TYR A 3 14.05 12.02 -0.65
CA TYR A 3 12.72 11.69 -0.11
C TYR A 3 12.41 10.20 -0.25
N LEU A 4 11.78 9.67 0.77
CA LEU A 4 10.98 8.45 0.68
C LEU A 4 9.51 8.88 0.74
N VAL A 5 8.79 8.69 -0.35
CA VAL A 5 7.37 9.04 -0.44
C VAL A 5 6.54 7.77 -0.31
N LEU A 6 5.64 7.76 0.66
CA LEU A 6 4.69 6.68 0.89
C LEU A 6 3.36 7.07 0.27
N LEU A 7 2.93 6.33 -0.74
CA LEU A 7 1.69 6.60 -1.47
C LEU A 7 0.71 5.45 -1.28
N ARG A 8 -0.43 5.74 -0.68
CA ARG A 8 -1.52 4.77 -0.60
C ARG A 8 -2.23 4.71 -1.95
N HIS A 9 -2.58 3.49 -2.40
CA HIS A 9 -3.37 3.31 -3.62
C HIS A 9 -4.71 4.04 -3.55
N GLY A 10 -5.26 4.41 -4.70
CA GLY A 10 -6.58 5.00 -4.80
C GLY A 10 -7.69 4.01 -4.43
N GLN A 11 -8.93 4.49 -4.37
CA GLN A 11 -10.08 3.64 -4.04
C GLN A 11 -10.15 2.43 -4.97
N SER A 12 -10.22 1.23 -4.41
CA SER A 12 -10.48 0.01 -5.17
C SER A 12 -12.00 -0.23 -5.30
N VAL A 13 -12.38 -1.12 -6.22
CA VAL A 13 -13.79 -1.49 -6.38
C VAL A 13 -14.37 -2.10 -5.10
N TRP A 14 -13.58 -2.85 -4.33
CA TRP A 14 -14.03 -3.40 -3.05
C TRP A 14 -13.99 -2.38 -1.90
N ASN A 15 -13.13 -1.37 -1.95
CA ASN A 15 -13.23 -0.24 -1.03
C ASN A 15 -14.56 0.49 -1.22
N LYS A 16 -14.94 0.74 -2.48
CA LYS A 16 -16.22 1.35 -2.84
C LYS A 16 -17.41 0.51 -2.31
N ASP A 17 -17.30 -0.80 -2.40
CA ASP A 17 -18.34 -1.73 -1.95
C ASP A 17 -18.27 -2.02 -0.44
N ASN A 18 -17.35 -1.39 0.29
CA ASN A 18 -17.16 -1.56 1.73
C ASN A 18 -16.88 -3.02 2.13
N ARG A 19 -16.00 -3.68 1.38
CA ARG A 19 -15.61 -5.09 1.59
C ARG A 19 -14.18 -5.20 2.09
N PHE A 20 -13.91 -6.22 2.90
CA PHE A 20 -12.56 -6.61 3.25
C PHE A 20 -11.83 -7.13 2.02
N THR A 21 -10.68 -6.56 1.68
CA THR A 21 -9.95 -6.89 0.46
C THR A 21 -8.73 -7.78 0.70
N GLY A 22 -7.85 -7.38 1.60
CA GLY A 22 -6.64 -8.16 1.90
C GLY A 22 -5.80 -8.47 0.67
N PHE A 23 -5.53 -9.75 0.45
CA PHE A 23 -4.73 -10.24 -0.69
C PHE A 23 -5.52 -10.38 -1.99
N LYS A 24 -6.83 -10.17 -1.97
CA LYS A 24 -7.62 -10.25 -3.21
C LYS A 24 -7.18 -9.16 -4.17
N ASP A 25 -6.89 -9.55 -5.41
CA ASP A 25 -6.34 -8.67 -6.43
C ASP A 25 -7.46 -7.97 -7.21
N VAL A 26 -8.01 -6.93 -6.60
CA VAL A 26 -9.08 -6.12 -7.19
C VAL A 26 -8.51 -4.85 -7.83
N GLU A 27 -9.22 -4.36 -8.83
CA GLU A 27 -8.85 -3.16 -9.58
C GLU A 27 -9.21 -1.87 -8.84
N LEU A 28 -8.65 -0.76 -9.30
CA LEU A 28 -9.07 0.56 -8.88
C LEU A 28 -10.47 0.86 -9.41
N SER A 29 -11.25 1.62 -8.63
CA SER A 29 -12.48 2.23 -9.13
C SER A 29 -12.12 3.45 -10.00
N GLU A 30 -13.12 4.00 -10.69
CA GLU A 30 -12.94 5.24 -11.46
C GLU A 30 -12.44 6.38 -10.57
N LEU A 31 -13.00 6.52 -9.38
CA LEU A 31 -12.52 7.50 -8.40
C LEU A 31 -11.08 7.23 -7.99
N GLY A 32 -10.72 5.96 -7.77
CA GLY A 32 -9.34 5.57 -7.43
C GLY A 32 -8.33 5.97 -8.49
N GLU A 33 -8.68 5.85 -9.77
CA GLU A 33 -7.83 6.29 -10.87
C GLU A 33 -7.64 7.82 -10.86
N LYS A 34 -8.69 8.57 -10.59
CA LYS A 34 -8.63 10.04 -10.45
C LYS A 34 -7.75 10.45 -9.26
N GLU A 35 -7.90 9.77 -8.14
CA GLU A 35 -7.08 10.01 -6.95
C GLU A 35 -5.59 9.76 -7.23
N ALA A 36 -5.27 8.69 -7.96
CA ALA A 36 -3.89 8.37 -8.35
C ALA A 36 -3.30 9.47 -9.26
N ALA A 37 -4.06 9.96 -10.22
CA ALA A 37 -3.63 11.04 -11.10
C ALA A 37 -3.40 12.34 -10.33
N GLU A 38 -4.28 12.69 -9.40
CA GLU A 38 -4.14 13.87 -8.54
C GLU A 38 -2.89 13.78 -7.68
N ALA A 39 -2.62 12.61 -7.09
CA ALA A 39 -1.41 12.37 -6.31
C ALA A 39 -0.15 12.57 -7.17
N GLY A 40 -0.15 12.07 -8.41
CA GLY A 40 0.95 12.26 -9.34
C GLY A 40 1.22 13.72 -9.66
N ARG A 41 0.17 14.49 -9.90
CA ARG A 41 0.30 15.94 -10.13
C ARG A 41 0.83 16.66 -8.89
N ALA A 42 0.37 16.31 -7.72
CA ALA A 42 0.85 16.88 -6.46
C ALA A 42 2.33 16.57 -6.19
N LEU A 43 2.82 15.43 -6.68
CA LEU A 43 4.21 14.99 -6.52
C LEU A 43 5.12 15.36 -7.71
N SER A 44 4.64 16.17 -8.67
CA SER A 44 5.37 16.51 -9.88
C SER A 44 6.67 17.31 -9.64
N HIS A 45 6.89 17.81 -8.43
CA HIS A 45 8.12 18.50 -8.03
C HIS A 45 9.21 17.57 -7.52
N ILE A 46 8.94 16.25 -7.41
CA ILE A 46 9.90 15.24 -6.97
C ILE A 46 10.11 14.24 -8.10
N HIS A 47 11.36 14.10 -8.56
CA HIS A 47 11.74 13.05 -9.49
C HIS A 47 12.14 11.80 -8.69
N PHE A 48 11.50 10.67 -8.93
CA PHE A 48 11.82 9.41 -8.28
C PHE A 48 12.88 8.64 -9.07
N ASP A 49 13.89 8.16 -8.37
CA ASP A 49 14.93 7.32 -8.96
C ASP A 49 14.52 5.85 -9.01
N THR A 50 13.78 5.40 -8.01
CA THR A 50 13.30 4.02 -7.90
C THR A 50 11.87 4.00 -7.36
N VAL A 51 11.06 3.07 -7.88
CA VAL A 51 9.66 2.88 -7.49
C VAL A 51 9.44 1.45 -7.04
N PHE A 52 8.87 1.30 -5.84
CA PHE A 52 8.46 0.02 -5.27
C PHE A 52 6.94 -0.05 -5.16
N THR A 53 6.38 -1.21 -5.44
CA THR A 53 4.96 -1.48 -5.22
C THR A 53 4.76 -2.90 -4.70
N SER A 54 3.55 -3.19 -4.21
CA SER A 54 3.16 -4.57 -4.02
C SER A 54 2.84 -5.23 -5.37
N THR A 55 2.57 -6.52 -5.34
CA THR A 55 2.17 -7.29 -6.52
C THR A 55 0.68 -7.17 -6.84
N LEU A 56 -0.08 -6.39 -6.07
CA LEU A 56 -1.52 -6.20 -6.27
C LEU A 56 -1.78 -5.03 -7.23
N LYS A 57 -2.70 -5.23 -8.16
CA LYS A 57 -3.01 -4.26 -9.25
C LYS A 57 -3.30 -2.87 -8.74
N ARG A 58 -4.10 -2.74 -7.69
CA ARG A 58 -4.48 -1.44 -7.16
C ARG A 58 -3.28 -0.60 -6.72
N ALA A 59 -2.20 -1.25 -6.29
CA ALA A 59 -0.97 -0.55 -5.91
C ALA A 59 -0.12 -0.17 -7.13
N TYR A 60 0.24 -1.13 -7.99
CA TYR A 60 1.09 -0.81 -9.12
C TYR A 60 0.38 0.04 -10.19
N ASN A 61 -0.94 -0.10 -10.36
CA ASN A 61 -1.70 0.77 -11.24
C ASN A 61 -1.77 2.20 -10.71
N THR A 62 -1.89 2.37 -9.38
CA THR A 62 -1.79 3.71 -8.76
C THR A 62 -0.44 4.35 -9.06
N ALA A 63 0.65 3.62 -8.89
CA ALA A 63 1.99 4.13 -9.18
C ALA A 63 2.14 4.52 -10.66
N GLU A 64 1.66 3.68 -11.56
CA GLU A 64 1.73 3.92 -13.00
C GLU A 64 0.96 5.19 -13.39
N ILE A 65 -0.28 5.34 -12.92
CA ILE A 65 -1.09 6.53 -13.17
C ILE A 65 -0.44 7.79 -12.58
N ALA A 66 0.07 7.69 -11.36
CA ALA A 66 0.74 8.83 -10.70
C ALA A 66 2.01 9.26 -11.45
N LEU A 67 2.85 8.32 -11.86
CA LEU A 67 4.06 8.63 -12.64
C LEU A 67 3.72 9.28 -13.97
N ALA A 68 2.71 8.78 -14.68
CA ALA A 68 2.24 9.37 -15.92
C ALA A 68 1.71 10.80 -15.71
N ALA A 69 0.88 11.00 -14.68
CA ALA A 69 0.28 12.29 -14.38
C ALA A 69 1.30 13.35 -13.93
N SER A 70 2.42 12.91 -13.32
CA SER A 70 3.50 13.83 -12.93
C SER A 70 4.19 14.48 -14.13
N GLY A 71 4.24 13.80 -15.27
CA GLY A 71 4.84 14.30 -16.51
C GLY A 71 6.37 14.39 -16.52
N ILE A 72 7.05 13.91 -15.49
CA ILE A 72 8.50 14.06 -15.33
C ILE A 72 9.26 12.72 -15.22
N HIS A 73 8.60 11.58 -15.48
CA HIS A 73 9.18 10.26 -15.26
C HIS A 73 9.31 9.42 -16.55
N GLU A 74 9.41 10.07 -17.72
CA GLU A 74 9.63 9.35 -19.00
C GLU A 74 10.93 8.54 -19.00
N ASP A 75 11.95 8.98 -18.24
CA ASP A 75 13.21 8.27 -18.07
C ASP A 75 13.07 6.93 -17.34
N LEU A 76 11.98 6.72 -16.60
CA LEU A 76 11.70 5.44 -15.92
C LEU A 76 10.97 4.45 -16.83
N LYS A 77 10.60 4.83 -18.04
CA LYS A 77 9.95 3.91 -18.99
C LYS A 77 10.95 3.01 -19.70
N GLU A 78 10.56 1.78 -19.85
CA GLU A 78 11.22 0.78 -20.68
C GLU A 78 10.12 0.03 -21.45
N ASP A 79 10.19 0.03 -22.78
CA ASP A 79 9.16 -0.56 -23.65
C ASP A 79 7.73 -0.04 -23.35
N ASP A 80 7.59 1.28 -23.13
CA ASP A 80 6.34 1.98 -22.79
C ASP A 80 5.76 1.65 -21.40
N GLU A 81 6.46 0.86 -20.60
CA GLU A 81 6.06 0.57 -19.23
C GLU A 81 7.02 1.23 -18.22
N TYR A 82 6.47 1.70 -17.10
CA TYR A 82 7.29 2.24 -16.02
C TYR A 82 8.02 1.12 -15.28
N LYS A 83 9.31 1.32 -15.01
CA LYS A 83 10.10 0.41 -14.18
C LYS A 83 9.64 0.50 -12.73
N MET A 84 9.19 -0.61 -12.19
CA MET A 84 8.78 -0.73 -10.80
C MET A 84 9.22 -2.07 -10.26
N THR A 85 9.72 -2.06 -9.01
CA THR A 85 10.01 -3.28 -8.29
C THR A 85 8.77 -3.69 -7.51
N ARG A 86 8.17 -4.83 -7.86
CA ARG A 86 6.96 -5.37 -7.24
C ARG A 86 7.34 -6.51 -6.31
N HIS A 87 6.82 -6.50 -5.08
CA HIS A 87 7.10 -7.58 -4.12
C HIS A 87 5.90 -7.89 -3.24
N ASP A 88 5.73 -9.17 -2.95
CA ASP A 88 4.62 -9.68 -2.13
C ASP A 88 4.66 -9.17 -0.69
N ASP A 89 5.85 -8.94 -0.13
CA ASP A 89 5.97 -8.44 1.24
C ASP A 89 5.39 -7.05 1.44
N LEU A 90 5.16 -6.30 0.36
CA LEU A 90 4.56 -4.97 0.40
C LEU A 90 3.03 -4.98 0.25
N ARG A 91 2.41 -6.17 0.16
CA ARG A 91 0.96 -6.32 0.04
C ARG A 91 0.22 -5.81 1.28
N GLU A 92 -1.07 -5.60 1.10
CA GLU A 92 -2.00 -5.31 2.20
C GLU A 92 -1.98 -6.45 3.23
N ARG A 93 -2.48 -6.17 4.41
CA ARG A 93 -2.72 -7.17 5.44
C ARG A 93 -3.74 -8.19 4.92
N ASP A 94 -3.45 -9.46 5.12
CA ASP A 94 -4.37 -10.54 4.81
C ASP A 94 -5.51 -10.57 5.83
N TYR A 95 -6.75 -10.47 5.34
CA TYR A 95 -7.93 -10.57 6.20
C TYR A 95 -8.45 -12.01 6.33
N GLY A 96 -7.79 -12.98 5.69
CA GLY A 96 -8.13 -14.40 5.81
C GLY A 96 -9.59 -14.70 5.46
N ASP A 97 -10.30 -15.31 6.38
CA ASP A 97 -11.69 -15.72 6.18
C ASP A 97 -12.67 -14.56 6.02
N LEU A 98 -12.29 -13.35 6.43
CA LEU A 98 -13.12 -12.14 6.26
C LEU A 98 -13.06 -11.56 4.85
N THR A 99 -12.08 -12.00 4.04
CA THR A 99 -11.88 -11.46 2.69
C THR A 99 -13.14 -11.58 1.83
N GLY A 100 -13.58 -10.47 1.26
CA GLY A 100 -14.80 -10.40 0.44
C GLY A 100 -16.08 -10.09 1.21
N PHE A 101 -16.06 -10.19 2.53
CA PHE A 101 -17.24 -9.87 3.34
C PHE A 101 -17.44 -8.36 3.41
N ASN A 102 -18.72 -7.94 3.38
CA ASN A 102 -19.08 -6.56 3.66
C ASN A 102 -18.77 -6.24 5.12
N LYS A 103 -18.16 -5.07 5.36
CA LYS A 103 -17.71 -4.68 6.70
C LYS A 103 -18.87 -4.46 7.67
N ASP A 104 -19.98 -3.89 7.19
CA ASP A 104 -21.14 -3.63 8.04
C ASP A 104 -21.87 -4.94 8.40
N GLU A 105 -22.03 -5.82 7.42
CA GLU A 105 -22.62 -7.15 7.64
C GLU A 105 -21.75 -7.99 8.60
N THR A 106 -20.43 -7.86 8.50
CA THR A 106 -19.50 -8.53 9.40
C THR A 106 -19.65 -8.01 10.83
N ARG A 107 -19.83 -6.70 11.00
CA ARG A 107 -20.11 -6.10 12.32
C ARG A 107 -21.42 -6.58 12.92
N GLU A 108 -22.44 -6.72 12.09
CA GLU A 108 -23.74 -7.28 12.53
C GLU A 108 -23.61 -8.73 12.99
N LYS A 109 -22.81 -9.52 12.29
CA LYS A 109 -22.61 -10.95 12.58
C LYS A 109 -21.73 -11.22 13.80
N PHE A 110 -20.61 -10.50 13.93
CA PHE A 110 -19.60 -10.75 14.96
C PHE A 110 -19.56 -9.71 16.09
N GLY A 111 -20.29 -8.60 15.94
CA GLY A 111 -20.29 -7.46 16.87
C GLY A 111 -19.23 -6.41 16.52
N ASP A 112 -19.56 -5.15 16.82
CA ASP A 112 -18.68 -4.01 16.53
C ASP A 112 -17.32 -4.13 17.22
N GLU A 113 -17.33 -4.54 18.50
CA GLU A 113 -16.10 -4.66 19.29
C GLU A 113 -15.15 -5.70 18.72
N GLN A 114 -15.66 -6.89 18.37
CA GLN A 114 -14.82 -7.95 17.81
C GLN A 114 -14.22 -7.55 16.46
N VAL A 115 -15.00 -6.94 15.58
CA VAL A 115 -14.54 -6.49 14.27
C VAL A 115 -13.53 -5.36 14.42
N HIS A 116 -13.75 -4.43 15.37
CA HIS A 116 -12.79 -3.38 15.68
C HIS A 116 -11.45 -3.95 16.14
N ILE A 117 -11.48 -4.95 17.02
CA ILE A 117 -10.26 -5.65 17.47
C ILE A 117 -9.53 -6.27 16.28
N TRP A 118 -10.22 -7.00 15.41
CA TRP A 118 -9.57 -7.60 14.23
C TRP A 118 -8.97 -6.57 13.28
N ARG A 119 -9.60 -5.41 13.16
CA ARG A 119 -9.14 -4.37 12.23
C ARG A 119 -8.03 -3.48 12.78
N ARG A 120 -8.00 -3.27 14.09
CA ARG A 120 -7.17 -2.22 14.71
C ARG A 120 -6.17 -2.72 15.73
N SER A 121 -6.31 -3.93 16.26
CA SER A 121 -5.33 -4.47 17.19
C SER A 121 -4.02 -4.78 16.49
N TYR A 122 -2.92 -4.48 17.17
CA TYR A 122 -1.58 -4.74 16.64
C TYR A 122 -1.29 -6.24 16.51
N ASP A 123 -1.72 -7.04 17.46
CA ASP A 123 -1.32 -8.44 17.60
C ASP A 123 -2.46 -9.46 17.60
N VAL A 124 -3.70 -9.04 17.37
CA VAL A 124 -4.85 -9.94 17.27
C VAL A 124 -5.24 -10.14 15.80
N LYS A 125 -5.21 -11.40 15.36
CA LYS A 125 -5.48 -11.76 13.96
C LYS A 125 -6.97 -12.01 13.70
N PRO A 126 -7.49 -11.58 12.53
CA PRO A 126 -8.75 -12.13 12.05
C PRO A 126 -8.58 -13.61 11.72
N PRO A 127 -9.67 -14.41 11.67
CA PRO A 127 -9.57 -15.84 11.36
C PRO A 127 -8.84 -16.11 10.04
N GLY A 128 -7.73 -16.86 10.11
CA GLY A 128 -6.92 -17.21 8.94
C GLY A 128 -6.11 -16.06 8.33
N GLY A 129 -6.11 -14.88 8.96
CA GLY A 129 -5.46 -13.70 8.43
C GLY A 129 -4.23 -13.23 9.21
N GLU A 130 -3.83 -11.99 8.93
CA GLU A 130 -2.68 -11.33 9.58
C GLU A 130 -3.13 -10.22 10.53
N CYS A 131 -2.36 -9.99 11.58
CA CYS A 131 -2.43 -8.75 12.35
C CYS A 131 -1.36 -7.76 11.85
N LEU A 132 -1.38 -6.54 12.34
CA LEU A 132 -0.39 -5.51 11.93
C LEU A 132 1.04 -5.94 12.26
N LYS A 133 1.24 -6.62 13.39
CA LYS A 133 2.55 -7.17 13.77
C LYS A 133 3.12 -8.09 12.69
N ASP A 134 2.29 -8.97 12.12
CA ASP A 134 2.72 -9.87 11.03
C ASP A 134 3.15 -9.08 9.80
N VAL A 135 2.44 -8.01 9.48
CA VAL A 135 2.80 -7.12 8.36
C VAL A 135 4.14 -6.45 8.60
N VAL A 136 4.37 -5.94 9.82
CA VAL A 136 5.67 -5.34 10.21
C VAL A 136 6.79 -6.37 10.06
N GLU A 137 6.57 -7.60 10.51
CA GLU A 137 7.58 -8.68 10.45
C GLU A 137 7.99 -9.05 9.02
N ARG A 138 7.10 -8.90 8.03
CA ARG A 138 7.46 -9.15 6.63
C ARG A 138 7.94 -7.92 5.86
N VAL A 139 7.46 -6.73 6.22
CA VAL A 139 7.88 -5.48 5.55
C VAL A 139 9.26 -5.02 6.02
N LYS A 140 9.55 -5.15 7.31
CA LYS A 140 10.80 -4.65 7.90
C LYS A 140 12.07 -5.22 7.24
N PRO A 141 12.24 -6.56 7.10
CA PRO A 141 13.41 -7.10 6.42
C PRO A 141 13.52 -6.64 4.96
N TYR A 142 12.40 -6.56 4.25
CA TYR A 142 12.38 -6.08 2.88
C TYR A 142 12.84 -4.64 2.78
N TYR A 143 12.34 -3.76 3.65
CA TYR A 143 12.76 -2.37 3.72
C TYR A 143 14.25 -2.24 4.00
N GLU A 144 14.76 -2.94 5.01
CA GLU A 144 16.16 -2.86 5.41
C GLU A 144 17.11 -3.37 4.31
N GLU A 145 16.70 -4.38 3.55
CA GLU A 145 17.53 -5.00 2.51
C GLU A 145 17.45 -4.28 1.17
N HIS A 146 16.28 -3.79 0.76
CA HIS A 146 16.05 -3.30 -0.60
C HIS A 146 15.78 -1.80 -0.72
N ILE A 147 15.14 -1.19 0.26
CA ILE A 147 14.71 0.21 0.19
C ILE A 147 15.70 1.15 0.89
N LYS A 148 16.02 0.84 2.15
CA LYS A 148 16.90 1.66 2.98
C LYS A 148 18.26 1.94 2.31
N PRO A 149 18.95 0.95 1.69
CA PRO A 149 20.23 1.22 1.03
C PRO A 149 20.13 2.28 -0.07
N LEU A 150 19.03 2.32 -0.82
CA LEU A 150 18.84 3.33 -1.87
C LEU A 150 18.66 4.72 -1.30
N ILE A 151 17.91 4.83 -0.21
CA ILE A 151 17.72 6.10 0.50
C ILE A 151 19.04 6.60 1.06
N ASP A 152 19.82 5.70 1.66
CA ASP A 152 21.15 6.02 2.20
C ASP A 152 22.14 6.47 1.10
N GLN A 153 21.92 6.05 -0.14
CA GLN A 153 22.69 6.47 -1.32
C GLN A 153 22.21 7.80 -1.92
N GLY A 154 21.20 8.44 -1.34
CA GLY A 154 20.67 9.72 -1.79
C GLY A 154 19.58 9.65 -2.85
N GLN A 155 19.03 8.47 -3.13
CA GLN A 155 17.92 8.33 -4.08
C GLN A 155 16.60 8.83 -3.52
N ASN A 156 15.74 9.35 -4.40
CA ASN A 156 14.34 9.58 -4.12
C ASN A 156 13.58 8.30 -4.47
N VAL A 157 12.83 7.78 -3.50
CA VAL A 157 12.13 6.51 -3.63
C VAL A 157 10.62 6.71 -3.43
N LEU A 158 9.83 6.16 -4.35
CA LEU A 158 8.38 6.07 -4.22
C LEU A 158 8.01 4.65 -3.81
N LEU A 159 7.22 4.53 -2.75
CA LEU A 159 6.59 3.27 -2.34
C LEU A 159 5.08 3.43 -2.43
N ALA A 160 4.48 2.80 -3.43
CA ALA A 160 3.02 2.77 -3.59
C ALA A 160 2.51 1.42 -3.07
N ALA A 161 1.71 1.47 -2.02
CA ALA A 161 1.28 0.26 -1.32
C ALA A 161 -0.10 0.46 -0.67
N HIS A 162 -0.31 -0.15 0.48
CA HIS A 162 -1.63 -0.31 1.09
C HIS A 162 -1.68 0.31 2.48
N GLY A 163 -2.89 0.52 3.00
CA GLY A 163 -3.08 1.16 4.30
C GLY A 163 -2.27 0.51 5.41
N ASN A 164 -2.31 -0.82 5.53
CA ASN A 164 -1.60 -1.51 6.61
C ASN A 164 -0.11 -1.72 6.32
N SER A 165 0.30 -1.96 5.08
CA SER A 165 1.74 -2.04 4.76
C SER A 165 2.43 -0.68 4.93
N LEU A 166 1.78 0.43 4.58
CA LEU A 166 2.31 1.77 4.83
C LEU A 166 2.32 2.13 6.30
N ARG A 167 1.32 1.68 7.06
CA ARG A 167 1.30 1.82 8.51
C ARG A 167 2.45 1.06 9.17
N ALA A 168 2.73 -0.16 8.68
CA ALA A 168 3.90 -0.91 9.09
C ALA A 168 5.20 -0.13 8.81
N MET A 169 5.30 0.49 7.62
CA MET A 169 6.43 1.36 7.27
C MET A 169 6.58 2.52 8.27
N MET A 170 5.48 3.17 8.64
CA MET A 170 5.53 4.27 9.60
C MET A 170 6.05 3.80 10.96
N ILE A 171 5.67 2.60 11.39
CA ILE A 171 6.19 2.00 12.63
C ILE A 171 7.69 1.71 12.50
N ILE A 172 8.12 1.11 11.40
CA ILE A 172 9.52 0.78 11.12
C ILE A 172 10.39 2.03 11.11
N LEU A 173 9.89 3.14 10.54
CA LEU A 173 10.59 4.42 10.48
C LEU A 173 10.56 5.21 11.80
N GLY A 174 9.82 4.74 12.80
CA GLY A 174 9.69 5.42 14.09
C GLY A 174 8.71 6.61 14.09
N GLU A 175 7.90 6.75 13.04
CA GLU A 175 6.94 7.86 12.88
C GLU A 175 5.56 7.52 13.46
N ALA A 176 5.31 6.28 13.85
CA ALA A 176 4.07 5.83 14.46
C ALA A 176 4.34 4.76 15.50
N THR A 177 3.43 4.64 16.48
CA THR A 177 3.46 3.58 17.48
C THR A 177 2.50 2.45 17.09
N PRO A 178 2.70 1.22 17.62
CA PRO A 178 1.77 0.11 17.40
C PRO A 178 0.36 0.34 17.99
N GLU A 179 0.21 1.32 18.91
CA GLU A 179 -1.05 1.64 19.60
C GLU A 179 -1.93 2.64 18.85
#